data_9e232e7f4f7c6e472087cd135a75f675
#
_entry.id   9e232e7f4f7c6e472087cd135a75f675
#
_cell.length_a   1.000
_cell.length_b   1.000
_cell.length_c   1.000
_cell.angle_alpha   90.00
_cell.angle_beta   90.00
_cell.angle_gamma   90.00
#
_symmetry.space_group_name_H-M   'P 1'
#
loop_
_entity.id
_entity.type
_entity.pdbx_description
1 polymer ?
#
loop_
_entity_poly.entity_id
_entity_poly.type
_entity_poly.pdbx_seq_one_letter_code
_entity_poly.pdbx_strand_id
1 'polypeptide(L)'
;MTAETVAAWTHEDCTVLTNEYTTSELLSLVANMDLMIGIRLHALIFAGVMGVPMIGISYDPKVDRFLRSIGEKPVNDLQDITTASVLKEVRRKWEARHEFTAANADLLAQMRILAARNAELAMALVHGKG
;
A
#
# COMPACT_ATOMS: atom_id res chain seq x y z
N MET A 1 19.92 0.31 3.78
CA MET A 1 19.72 -0.34 2.47
C MET A 1 18.91 0.58 1.58
N THR A 2 19.40 0.87 0.40
CA THR A 2 18.74 1.74 -0.56
C THR A 2 17.97 0.93 -1.61
N ALA A 3 17.05 1.59 -2.32
CA ALA A 3 16.33 0.96 -3.42
C ALA A 3 17.29 0.49 -4.53
N GLU A 4 18.34 1.25 -4.79
CA GLU A 4 19.36 0.91 -5.77
C GLU A 4 20.14 -0.35 -5.37
N THR A 5 20.42 -0.51 -4.07
CA THR A 5 21.08 -1.71 -3.56
C THR A 5 20.22 -2.95 -3.75
N VAL A 6 18.92 -2.83 -3.44
CA VAL A 6 17.97 -3.94 -3.65
C VAL A 6 17.87 -4.30 -5.12
N ALA A 7 17.77 -3.30 -6.00
CA ALA A 7 17.73 -3.52 -7.45
C ALA A 7 18.98 -4.25 -7.95
N ALA A 8 20.16 -3.90 -7.42
CA ALA A 8 21.40 -4.55 -7.80
C ALA A 8 21.47 -6.02 -7.41
N TRP A 9 20.76 -6.41 -6.36
CA TRP A 9 20.70 -7.81 -5.90
C TRP A 9 19.62 -8.63 -6.59
N THR A 10 18.74 -7.98 -7.34
CA THR A 10 17.62 -8.64 -8.02
C THR A 10 18.09 -9.14 -9.39
N HIS A 11 17.79 -10.40 -9.71
CA HIS A 11 18.16 -11.01 -10.99
C HIS A 11 17.12 -10.75 -12.08
N GLU A 12 15.95 -10.26 -11.72
CA GLU A 12 14.88 -9.91 -12.64
C GLU A 12 14.88 -8.41 -12.94
N ASP A 13 14.10 -8.00 -13.92
CA ASP A 13 13.93 -6.58 -14.24
C ASP A 13 13.36 -5.84 -13.04
N CYS A 14 14.07 -4.79 -12.64
CA CYS A 14 13.69 -3.97 -11.50
C CYS A 14 13.93 -2.50 -11.83
N THR A 15 12.87 -1.70 -11.69
CA THR A 15 12.94 -0.26 -11.90
C THR A 15 12.91 0.46 -10.58
N VAL A 16 13.88 1.35 -10.35
CA VAL A 16 13.93 2.19 -9.16
C VAL A 16 13.34 3.56 -9.50
N LEU A 17 12.35 4.00 -8.73
CA LEU A 17 11.74 5.32 -8.88
C LEU A 17 12.58 6.33 -8.10
N THR A 18 13.30 7.18 -8.79
CA THR A 18 14.24 8.14 -8.20
C THR A 18 13.78 9.58 -8.27
N ASN A 19 12.76 9.87 -9.08
CA ASN A 19 12.22 11.22 -9.22
C ASN A 19 11.24 11.53 -8.09
N GLU A 20 11.05 12.82 -7.83
CA GLU A 20 9.98 13.27 -6.96
C GLU A 20 8.66 13.28 -7.75
N TYR A 21 7.62 12.70 -7.15
CA TYR A 21 6.31 12.59 -7.78
C TYR A 21 5.27 13.31 -6.93
N THR A 22 4.29 13.91 -7.59
CA THR A 22 3.10 14.44 -6.90
C THR A 22 2.26 13.28 -6.36
N THR A 23 1.35 13.58 -5.43
CA THR A 23 0.43 12.56 -4.91
C THR A 23 -0.40 11.94 -6.03
N SER A 24 -0.87 12.73 -6.99
CA SER A 24 -1.63 12.24 -8.14
C SER A 24 -0.81 11.28 -9.00
N GLU A 25 0.47 11.60 -9.22
CA GLU A 25 1.36 10.76 -9.98
C GLU A 25 1.63 9.43 -9.26
N LEU A 26 1.86 9.48 -7.94
CA LEU A 26 2.05 8.28 -7.13
C LEU A 26 0.81 7.38 -7.14
N LEU A 27 -0.37 7.95 -7.02
CA LEU A 27 -1.62 7.19 -7.11
C LEU A 27 -1.77 6.52 -8.48
N SER A 28 -1.43 7.23 -9.56
CA SER A 28 -1.46 6.66 -10.91
C SER A 28 -0.48 5.51 -11.08
N LEU A 29 0.73 5.64 -10.54
CA LEU A 29 1.71 4.55 -10.54
C LEU A 29 1.19 3.34 -9.80
N VAL A 30 0.66 3.55 -8.61
CA VAL A 30 0.11 2.46 -7.79
C VAL A 30 -1.06 1.79 -8.48
N ALA A 31 -1.92 2.55 -9.14
CA ALA A 31 -3.09 2.01 -9.86
C ALA A 31 -2.72 1.00 -10.94
N ASN A 32 -1.52 1.08 -11.49
CA ASN A 32 -1.03 0.17 -12.51
C ASN A 32 -0.29 -1.06 -11.95
N MET A 33 -0.22 -1.18 -10.64
CA MET A 33 0.42 -2.32 -9.98
C MET A 33 -0.58 -3.46 -9.77
N ASP A 34 -0.08 -4.68 -9.80
CA ASP A 34 -0.88 -5.88 -9.53
C ASP A 34 -0.85 -6.26 -8.06
N LEU A 35 0.20 -5.87 -7.35
CA LEU A 35 0.40 -6.19 -5.95
C LEU A 35 1.33 -5.14 -5.33
N MET A 36 1.02 -4.73 -4.12
CA MET A 36 1.85 -3.80 -3.35
C MET A 36 2.39 -4.52 -2.11
N ILE A 37 3.69 -4.41 -1.89
CA ILE A 37 4.30 -4.84 -0.63
C ILE A 37 4.82 -3.58 0.03
N GLY A 38 4.31 -3.27 1.20
CA GLY A 38 4.61 -2.01 1.86
C GLY A 38 4.87 -2.16 3.34
N ILE A 39 5.80 -1.34 3.83
CA ILE A 39 6.10 -1.20 5.25
C ILE A 39 5.47 0.08 5.78
N ARG A 40 5.39 1.11 4.93
CA ARG A 40 4.88 2.42 5.31
C ARG A 40 3.38 2.51 5.10
N LEU A 41 2.71 3.13 6.07
CA LEU A 41 1.26 3.29 6.06
C LEU A 41 0.75 3.96 4.79
N HIS A 42 1.40 5.04 4.33
CA HIS A 42 0.94 5.79 3.16
C HIS A 42 0.93 4.95 1.87
N ALA A 43 1.92 4.09 1.68
CA ALA A 43 1.97 3.20 0.53
C ALA A 43 0.78 2.23 0.53
N LEU A 44 0.44 1.70 1.70
CA LEU A 44 -0.68 0.78 1.87
C LEU A 44 -2.02 1.48 1.67
N ILE A 45 -2.15 2.71 2.15
CA ILE A 45 -3.35 3.52 1.92
C ILE A 45 -3.54 3.78 0.44
N PHE A 46 -2.48 4.14 -0.28
CA PHE A 46 -2.55 4.38 -1.72
C PHE A 46 -2.99 3.11 -2.47
N ALA A 47 -2.44 1.96 -2.10
CA ALA A 47 -2.85 0.69 -2.69
C ALA A 47 -4.34 0.43 -2.44
N GLY A 48 -4.80 0.66 -1.22
CA GLY A 48 -6.21 0.49 -0.88
C GLY A 48 -7.13 1.41 -1.68
N VAL A 49 -6.78 2.68 -1.77
CA VAL A 49 -7.57 3.67 -2.52
C VAL A 49 -7.68 3.29 -4.01
N MET A 50 -6.60 2.76 -4.57
CA MET A 50 -6.56 2.38 -6.00
C MET A 50 -7.03 0.95 -6.24
N GLY A 51 -7.45 0.22 -5.21
CA GLY A 51 -7.97 -1.13 -5.37
C GLY A 51 -6.90 -2.18 -5.67
N VAL A 52 -5.67 -1.95 -5.25
CA VAL A 52 -4.54 -2.85 -5.49
C VAL A 52 -4.36 -3.77 -4.28
N PRO A 53 -4.28 -5.10 -4.47
CA PRO A 53 -4.00 -6.02 -3.38
C PRO A 53 -2.68 -5.66 -2.70
N MET A 54 -2.62 -5.81 -1.38
CA MET A 54 -1.46 -5.37 -0.63
C MET A 54 -1.02 -6.40 0.39
N ILE A 55 0.27 -6.37 0.68
CA ILE A 55 0.88 -7.10 1.78
C ILE A 55 1.52 -6.05 2.68
N GLY A 56 1.03 -5.92 3.90
CA GLY A 56 1.57 -4.99 4.88
C GLY A 56 2.53 -5.71 5.82
N ILE A 57 3.75 -5.20 5.89
CA ILE A 57 4.72 -5.64 6.88
C ILE A 57 4.64 -4.66 8.03
N SER A 58 4.10 -5.11 9.15
CA SER A 58 3.81 -4.23 10.27
C SER A 58 4.98 -4.12 11.24
N TYR A 59 5.36 -2.89 11.53
CA TYR A 59 6.31 -2.54 12.59
C TYR A 59 5.73 -1.45 13.50
N ASP A 60 4.52 -0.99 13.21
CA ASP A 60 3.88 0.14 13.86
C ASP A 60 2.40 -0.18 14.09
N PRO A 61 1.84 0.09 15.29
CA PRO A 61 0.42 -0.12 15.55
C PRO A 61 -0.52 0.55 14.56
N LYS A 62 -0.11 1.65 13.93
CA LYS A 62 -0.91 2.34 12.93
C LYS A 62 -1.12 1.48 11.68
N VAL A 63 -0.08 0.77 11.26
CA VAL A 63 -0.15 -0.16 10.12
C VAL A 63 -1.06 -1.32 10.45
N ASP A 64 -0.93 -1.90 11.65
CA ASP A 64 -1.82 -2.97 12.12
C ASP A 64 -3.29 -2.55 12.07
N ARG A 65 -3.58 -1.39 12.62
CA ARG A 65 -4.95 -0.88 12.69
C ARG A 65 -5.53 -0.66 11.29
N PHE A 66 -4.73 -0.09 10.40
CA PHE A 66 -5.14 0.14 9.02
C PHE A 66 -5.46 -1.19 8.32
N LEU A 67 -4.55 -2.15 8.37
CA LEU A 67 -4.74 -3.45 7.72
C LEU A 67 -5.98 -4.17 8.25
N ARG A 68 -6.18 -4.17 9.56
CA ARG A 68 -7.34 -4.80 10.18
C ARG A 68 -8.64 -4.10 9.77
N SER A 69 -8.61 -2.78 9.58
CA SER A 69 -9.79 -2.01 9.18
C SER A 69 -10.29 -2.38 7.78
N ILE A 70 -9.41 -2.91 6.92
CA ILE A 70 -9.77 -3.35 5.57
C ILE A 70 -9.82 -4.87 5.45
N GLY A 71 -9.85 -5.58 6.59
CA GLY A 71 -9.95 -7.04 6.60
C GLY A 71 -8.66 -7.77 6.27
N GLU A 72 -7.54 -7.08 6.28
CA GLU A 72 -6.23 -7.65 6.02
C GLU A 72 -5.50 -7.96 7.32
N LYS A 73 -4.57 -8.92 7.26
CA LYS A 73 -3.69 -9.23 8.37
C LYS A 73 -2.27 -8.83 8.01
N PRO A 74 -1.54 -8.18 8.93
CA PRO A 74 -0.13 -7.92 8.69
C PRO A 74 0.64 -9.23 8.57
N VAL A 75 1.64 -9.24 7.71
CA VAL A 75 2.65 -10.28 7.75
C VAL A 75 3.47 -10.05 9.01
N ASN A 76 3.78 -11.10 9.73
CA ASN A 76 4.46 -11.14 11.03
C ASN A 76 5.30 -9.92 11.37
N ASP A 77 5.46 -9.63 12.64
CA ASP A 77 6.38 -8.59 13.13
C ASP A 77 7.76 -8.76 12.50
N LEU A 78 8.46 -7.64 12.30
CA LEU A 78 9.79 -7.65 11.67
C LEU A 78 10.77 -8.67 12.28
N GLN A 79 10.60 -9.00 13.55
CA GLN A 79 11.46 -9.96 14.25
C GLN A 79 11.20 -11.40 13.81
N ASP A 80 9.98 -11.71 13.36
CA ASP A 80 9.56 -13.06 12.99
C ASP A 80 9.45 -13.26 11.48
N ILE A 81 9.76 -12.24 10.69
CA ILE A 81 9.69 -12.31 9.24
C ILE A 81 10.79 -13.20 8.70
N THR A 82 10.38 -14.18 7.89
CA THR A 82 11.31 -15.03 7.13
C THR A 82 10.97 -14.89 5.64
N THR A 83 11.95 -15.19 4.78
CA THR A 83 11.73 -15.21 3.33
C THR A 83 10.58 -16.15 2.98
N ALA A 84 10.50 -17.31 3.65
CA ALA A 84 9.44 -18.29 3.40
C ALA A 84 8.06 -17.74 3.77
N SER A 85 7.92 -17.04 4.90
CA SER A 85 6.62 -16.48 5.31
C SER A 85 6.15 -15.38 4.36
N VAL A 86 7.05 -14.53 3.91
CA VAL A 86 6.72 -13.46 2.97
C VAL A 86 6.35 -14.05 1.59
N LEU A 87 7.11 -15.01 1.10
CA LEU A 87 6.83 -15.66 -0.18
C LEU A 87 5.48 -16.37 -0.19
N LYS A 88 5.12 -17.01 0.92
CA LYS A 88 3.82 -17.67 1.07
C LYS A 88 2.68 -16.65 0.89
N GLU A 89 2.78 -15.49 1.54
CA GLU A 89 1.79 -14.43 1.43
C GLU A 89 1.78 -13.81 0.02
N VAL A 90 2.94 -13.61 -0.58
CA VAL A 90 3.04 -13.09 -1.96
C VAL A 90 2.30 -14.02 -2.92
N ARG A 91 2.54 -15.32 -2.84
CA ARG A 91 1.88 -16.30 -3.70
C ARG A 91 0.37 -16.31 -3.50
N ARG A 92 -0.07 -16.31 -2.25
CA ARG A 92 -1.50 -16.29 -1.91
C ARG A 92 -2.19 -15.04 -2.48
N LYS A 93 -1.60 -13.88 -2.27
CA LYS A 93 -2.15 -12.60 -2.76
C LYS A 93 -2.09 -12.51 -4.28
N TRP A 94 -1.03 -12.99 -4.87
CA TRP A 94 -0.89 -12.98 -6.32
C TRP A 94 -1.95 -13.82 -7.00
N GLU A 95 -2.21 -15.00 -6.50
CA GLU A 95 -3.24 -15.90 -7.05
C GLU A 95 -4.63 -15.30 -6.92
N ALA A 96 -4.90 -14.59 -5.83
CA ALA A 96 -6.20 -13.96 -5.54
C ALA A 96 -6.29 -12.51 -6.00
N ARG A 97 -5.31 -11.98 -6.73
CA ARG A 97 -5.23 -10.53 -7.04
C ARG A 97 -6.43 -9.99 -7.79
N HIS A 98 -7.03 -10.77 -8.66
CA HIS A 98 -8.19 -10.33 -9.45
C HIS A 98 -9.49 -10.32 -8.63
N GLU A 99 -9.52 -11.03 -7.53
CA GLU A 99 -10.68 -11.13 -6.65
C GLU A 99 -10.69 -10.03 -5.58
N PHE A 100 -9.54 -9.41 -5.32
CA PHE A 100 -9.38 -8.43 -4.24
C PHE A 100 -10.35 -7.26 -4.38
N THR A 101 -10.41 -6.64 -5.54
CA THR A 101 -11.25 -5.48 -5.79
C THR A 101 -12.73 -5.83 -5.65
N ALA A 102 -13.15 -6.96 -6.19
CA ALA A 102 -14.53 -7.41 -6.10
C ALA A 102 -14.93 -7.75 -4.66
N ALA A 103 -14.05 -8.45 -3.94
CA ALA A 103 -14.30 -8.87 -2.56
C ALA A 103 -14.33 -7.70 -1.58
N ASN A 104 -13.63 -6.60 -1.89
CA ASN A 104 -13.47 -5.46 -0.99
C ASN A 104 -14.05 -4.16 -1.55
N ALA A 105 -14.95 -4.25 -2.53
CA ALA A 105 -15.49 -3.08 -3.22
C ALA A 105 -16.09 -2.04 -2.26
N ASP A 106 -16.86 -2.47 -1.26
CA ASP A 106 -17.49 -1.57 -0.31
C ASP A 106 -16.45 -0.88 0.58
N LEU A 107 -15.47 -1.63 1.07
CA LEU A 107 -14.39 -1.06 1.88
C LEU A 107 -13.55 -0.07 1.10
N LEU A 108 -13.24 -0.39 -0.15
CA LEU A 108 -12.48 0.49 -1.03
C LEU A 108 -13.24 1.79 -1.32
N ALA A 109 -14.56 1.68 -1.53
CA ALA A 109 -15.40 2.85 -1.72
C ALA A 109 -15.39 3.75 -0.47
N GLN A 110 -15.48 3.17 0.71
CA GLN A 110 -15.41 3.91 1.97
C GLN A 110 -14.04 4.59 2.13
N MET A 111 -12.96 3.92 1.81
CA MET A 111 -11.62 4.49 1.89
C MET A 111 -11.46 5.70 0.96
N ARG A 112 -12.01 5.62 -0.25
CA ARG A 112 -11.99 6.72 -1.21
C ARG A 112 -12.76 7.93 -0.68
N ILE A 113 -13.91 7.71 -0.07
CA ILE A 113 -14.71 8.76 0.55
C ILE A 113 -13.95 9.42 1.70
N LEU A 114 -13.33 8.63 2.57
CA LEU A 114 -12.53 9.14 3.69
C LEU A 114 -11.31 9.92 3.20
N ALA A 115 -10.64 9.44 2.17
CA ALA A 115 -9.49 10.13 1.57
C ALA A 115 -9.89 11.48 0.99
N ALA A 116 -11.01 11.52 0.26
CA ALA A 116 -11.54 12.77 -0.31
C ALA A 116 -11.95 13.75 0.80
N ARG A 117 -12.60 13.25 1.84
CA ARG A 117 -13.01 14.05 2.99
C ARG A 117 -11.82 14.66 3.72
N ASN A 118 -10.76 13.87 3.92
CA ASN A 118 -9.54 14.38 4.54
C ASN A 118 -8.87 15.45 3.70
N ALA A 119 -8.90 15.31 2.38
CA ALA A 119 -8.38 16.32 1.47
C ALA A 119 -9.19 17.62 1.55
N GLU A 120 -10.52 17.51 1.60
CA GLU A 120 -11.40 18.68 1.75
C GLU A 120 -11.14 19.40 3.08
N LEU A 121 -11.00 18.67 4.18
CA LEU A 121 -10.70 19.24 5.49
C LEU A 121 -9.34 19.95 5.50
N ALA A 122 -8.34 19.34 4.88
CA ALA A 122 -7.02 19.93 4.77
C ALA A 122 -7.06 21.26 3.98
N MET A 123 -7.80 21.28 2.87
CA MET A 123 -7.98 22.49 2.08
C MET A 123 -8.75 23.56 2.83
N ALA A 124 -9.78 23.20 3.57
CA ALA A 124 -10.54 24.11 4.40
C ALA A 124 -9.66 24.78 5.48
N LEU A 125 -8.76 23.99 6.10
CA LEU A 125 -7.81 24.52 7.08
C LEU A 125 -6.82 25.50 6.46
N VAL A 126 -6.33 25.21 5.25
CA VAL A 126 -5.41 26.10 4.53
C VAL A 126 -6.12 27.40 4.16
N HIS A 127 -7.33 27.35 3.63
CA HIS A 127 -8.09 28.53 3.23
C HIS A 127 -8.64 29.31 4.43
N GLY A 128 -8.95 28.63 5.52
CA GLY A 128 -9.45 29.27 6.73
C GLY A 128 -8.42 30.09 7.49
N LYS A 129 -7.14 29.92 7.20
CA LYS A 129 -6.04 30.66 7.83
C LYS A 129 -5.61 31.90 7.02
N GLY A 130 -6.23 32.09 5.89
CA GLY A 130 -5.89 33.19 4.98
C GLY A 130 -6.38 34.58 5.45
#